data_d63aaf55dbbd547c1ee15d9d240cff48
#
_entry.id   d63aaf55dbbd547c1ee15d9d240cff48
#
_cell.length_a   1.000
_cell.length_b   1.000
_cell.length_c   1.000
_cell.angle_alpha   90.00
_cell.angle_beta   90.00
_cell.angle_gamma   90.00
#
_symmetry.space_group_name_H-M   'P 1'
#
loop_
_entity.id
_entity.type
_entity.pdbx_description
1 polymer ?
#
loop_
_entity_poly.entity_id
_entity_poly.type
_entity_poly.pdbx_seq_one_letter_code
_entity_poly.pdbx_strand_id
1 'polypeptide(L)'
;TKEAIHHAQAAEIPMIFALNKMDRESANPDKIKKELSEMNVLVEEWGGKYQCQEISAKEGTNIEDLLEKVLLEAEMLELKANPAKRAVGTVVESTLDIGRGYVTNLLVESGTLRVGDPILAGQYSGKIKAMFDERGNRVDEAGPSVPVSVLGFDGAPNAGDNFNVFEDEKEARLIAIKRQQRQREQGVRTQKSVTLEELGRRIAVGEFKELNLIVKGDVDGSIEALGDSLEKL
;
A
#
# COMPACT_ATOMS: atom_id res chain seq x y z
N THR A 1 -8.21 11.89 0.96
CA THR A 1 -8.97 11.63 -0.30
C THR A 1 -8.38 12.39 -1.47
N LYS A 2 -8.13 13.72 -1.37
CA LYS A 2 -7.55 14.51 -2.48
C LYS A 2 -6.18 13.96 -2.91
N GLU A 3 -5.32 13.65 -1.95
CA GLU A 3 -4.00 13.07 -2.18
C GLU A 3 -4.10 11.70 -2.87
N ALA A 4 -4.98 10.80 -2.40
CA ALA A 4 -5.22 9.51 -3.04
C ALA A 4 -5.67 9.64 -4.51
N ILE A 5 -6.50 10.64 -4.83
CA ILE A 5 -6.92 10.93 -6.21
C ILE A 5 -5.72 11.38 -7.05
N HIS A 6 -4.88 12.27 -6.51
CA HIS A 6 -3.68 12.74 -7.21
C HIS A 6 -2.69 11.59 -7.48
N HIS A 7 -2.47 10.70 -6.51
CA HIS A 7 -1.62 9.52 -6.68
C HIS A 7 -2.17 8.58 -7.75
N ALA A 8 -3.48 8.29 -7.71
CA ALA A 8 -4.11 7.42 -8.71
C ALA A 8 -4.07 8.04 -10.12
N GLN A 9 -4.25 9.37 -10.24
CA GLN A 9 -4.10 10.07 -11.51
C GLN A 9 -2.65 10.04 -12.03
N ALA A 10 -1.67 10.25 -11.15
CA ALA A 10 -0.26 10.21 -11.50
C ALA A 10 0.20 8.80 -11.93
N ALA A 11 -0.40 7.76 -11.37
CA ALA A 11 -0.17 6.37 -11.72
C ALA A 11 -1.05 5.86 -12.89
N GLU A 12 -1.94 6.71 -13.42
CA GLU A 12 -2.88 6.37 -14.50
C GLU A 12 -3.76 5.14 -14.16
N ILE A 13 -4.11 4.96 -12.88
CA ILE A 13 -4.92 3.84 -12.42
C ILE A 13 -6.40 4.16 -12.62
N PRO A 14 -7.22 3.20 -13.12
CA PRO A 14 -8.67 3.34 -13.18
C PRO A 14 -9.27 3.63 -11.81
N MET A 15 -10.22 4.56 -11.75
CA MET A 15 -10.85 4.98 -10.50
C MET A 15 -12.36 4.91 -10.60
N ILE A 16 -12.98 4.37 -9.56
CA ILE A 16 -14.42 4.39 -9.34
C ILE A 16 -14.70 5.10 -8.02
N PHE A 17 -15.68 5.98 -8.00
CA PHE A 17 -16.01 6.77 -6.83
C PHE A 17 -17.26 6.23 -6.13
N ALA A 18 -17.11 5.81 -4.88
CA ALA A 18 -18.22 5.42 -4.01
C ALA A 18 -18.53 6.55 -3.02
N LEU A 19 -19.66 7.23 -3.22
CA LEU A 19 -20.15 8.26 -2.32
C LEU A 19 -20.92 7.58 -1.19
N ASN A 20 -20.25 7.36 -0.06
CA ASN A 20 -20.83 6.62 1.05
C ASN A 20 -21.60 7.51 2.04
N LYS A 21 -22.38 6.88 2.90
CA LYS A 21 -23.18 7.50 3.97
C LYS A 21 -24.39 8.28 3.45
N MET A 22 -25.02 7.80 2.37
CA MET A 22 -26.26 8.39 1.82
C MET A 22 -27.45 8.23 2.78
N ASP A 23 -27.33 7.41 3.81
CA ASP A 23 -28.28 7.29 4.93
C ASP A 23 -28.36 8.51 5.84
N ARG A 24 -27.44 9.47 5.73
CA ARG A 24 -27.43 10.67 6.56
C ARG A 24 -28.21 11.81 5.93
N GLU A 25 -29.03 12.50 6.72
CA GLU A 25 -29.76 13.70 6.27
C GLU A 25 -28.85 14.84 5.75
N SER A 26 -27.60 14.88 6.21
CA SER A 26 -26.59 15.84 5.73
C SER A 26 -25.86 15.42 4.47
N ALA A 27 -26.20 14.25 3.89
CA ALA A 27 -25.57 13.78 2.66
C ALA A 27 -25.90 14.71 1.49
N ASN A 28 -24.87 15.12 0.78
CA ASN A 28 -25.02 15.96 -0.41
C ASN A 28 -24.08 15.46 -1.51
N PRO A 29 -24.53 14.49 -2.33
CA PRO A 29 -23.74 13.92 -3.40
C PRO A 29 -23.36 14.94 -4.47
N ASP A 30 -24.25 15.88 -4.81
CA ASP A 30 -23.98 16.90 -5.82
C ASP A 30 -22.83 17.82 -5.43
N LYS A 31 -22.72 18.16 -4.14
CA LYS A 31 -21.60 18.94 -3.64
C LYS A 31 -20.28 18.21 -3.82
N ILE A 32 -20.26 16.90 -3.53
CA ILE A 32 -19.04 16.06 -3.68
C ILE A 32 -18.69 15.93 -5.16
N LYS A 33 -19.66 15.67 -6.03
CA LYS A 33 -19.45 15.59 -7.49
C LYS A 33 -18.88 16.91 -8.04
N LYS A 34 -19.34 18.06 -7.50
CA LYS A 34 -18.81 19.37 -7.88
C LYS A 34 -17.34 19.53 -7.41
N GLU A 35 -17.02 19.16 -6.18
CA GLU A 35 -15.65 19.21 -5.67
C GLU A 35 -14.72 18.29 -6.47
N LEU A 36 -15.19 17.11 -6.91
CA LEU A 36 -14.45 16.22 -7.81
C LEU A 36 -14.20 16.87 -9.18
N SER A 37 -15.22 17.53 -9.74
CA SER A 37 -15.09 18.27 -11.00
C SER A 37 -14.04 19.40 -10.92
N GLU A 38 -13.95 20.10 -9.81
CA GLU A 38 -12.93 21.14 -9.56
C GLU A 38 -11.49 20.56 -9.57
N MET A 39 -11.34 19.25 -9.31
CA MET A 39 -10.07 18.52 -9.39
C MET A 39 -9.84 17.84 -10.76
N ASN A 40 -10.57 18.22 -11.80
CA ASN A 40 -10.55 17.60 -13.12
C ASN A 40 -10.98 16.11 -13.11
N VAL A 41 -11.79 15.72 -12.13
CA VAL A 41 -12.40 14.39 -12.03
C VAL A 41 -13.89 14.53 -12.35
N LEU A 42 -14.24 14.42 -13.63
CA LEU A 42 -15.61 14.52 -14.06
C LEU A 42 -16.26 13.13 -14.05
N VAL A 43 -17.38 13.00 -13.32
CA VAL A 43 -18.13 11.75 -13.22
C VAL A 43 -18.97 11.50 -14.48
N GLU A 44 -19.31 10.23 -14.75
CA GLU A 44 -20.04 9.81 -15.95
C GLU A 44 -21.39 10.51 -16.08
N GLU A 45 -22.14 10.69 -15.00
CA GLU A 45 -23.43 11.40 -14.99
C GLU A 45 -23.33 12.85 -15.51
N TRP A 46 -22.16 13.47 -15.40
CA TRP A 46 -21.89 14.82 -15.89
C TRP A 46 -21.09 14.82 -17.21
N GLY A 47 -21.07 13.66 -17.92
CA GLY A 47 -20.39 13.51 -19.20
C GLY A 47 -18.89 13.25 -19.10
N GLY A 48 -18.39 12.85 -17.93
CA GLY A 48 -17.00 12.47 -17.71
C GLY A 48 -16.73 11.00 -17.94
N LYS A 49 -15.51 10.57 -17.60
CA LYS A 49 -15.04 9.19 -17.77
C LYS A 49 -15.07 8.36 -16.49
N TYR A 50 -15.25 8.98 -15.33
CA TYR A 50 -15.16 8.27 -14.06
C TYR A 50 -16.52 7.79 -13.59
N GLN A 51 -16.60 6.51 -13.28
CA GLN A 51 -17.81 5.93 -12.71
C GLN A 51 -17.99 6.37 -11.26
N CYS A 52 -19.23 6.63 -10.88
CA CYS A 52 -19.59 7.06 -9.55
C CYS A 52 -20.84 6.33 -9.08
N GLN A 53 -20.88 5.93 -7.80
CA GLN A 53 -22.04 5.28 -7.20
C GLN A 53 -22.31 5.85 -5.82
N GLU A 54 -23.56 6.24 -5.58
CA GLU A 54 -24.06 6.66 -4.27
C GLU A 54 -24.46 5.43 -3.48
N ILE A 55 -23.90 5.25 -2.28
CA ILE A 55 -24.10 4.05 -1.47
C ILE A 55 -24.36 4.37 0.01
N SER A 56 -24.96 3.42 0.70
CA SER A 56 -24.88 3.34 2.16
C SER A 56 -24.33 1.98 2.57
N ALA A 57 -23.06 1.96 2.96
CA ALA A 57 -22.44 0.73 3.45
C ALA A 57 -23.09 0.22 4.75
N LYS A 58 -23.70 1.11 5.54
CA LYS A 58 -24.40 0.75 6.78
C LYS A 58 -25.70 0.00 6.49
N GLU A 59 -26.47 0.45 5.52
CA GLU A 59 -27.78 -0.10 5.15
C GLU A 59 -27.69 -1.12 4.03
N GLY A 60 -26.53 -1.26 3.38
CA GLY A 60 -26.32 -2.13 2.24
C GLY A 60 -26.92 -1.60 0.92
N THR A 61 -27.33 -0.32 0.90
CA THR A 61 -28.00 0.27 -0.27
C THR A 61 -27.01 0.49 -1.41
N ASN A 62 -27.36 0.06 -2.63
CA ASN A 62 -26.62 0.21 -3.88
C ASN A 62 -25.18 -0.37 -3.84
N ILE A 63 -24.93 -1.36 -2.98
CA ILE A 63 -23.62 -2.04 -2.94
C ILE A 63 -23.46 -2.95 -4.17
N GLU A 64 -24.52 -3.64 -4.58
CA GLU A 64 -24.50 -4.50 -5.77
C GLU A 64 -24.18 -3.68 -7.02
N ASP A 65 -24.82 -2.51 -7.20
CA ASP A 65 -24.57 -1.61 -8.33
C ASP A 65 -23.10 -1.11 -8.35
N LEU A 66 -22.51 -0.84 -7.18
CA LEU A 66 -21.09 -0.49 -7.08
C LEU A 66 -20.21 -1.64 -7.55
N LEU A 67 -20.49 -2.87 -7.10
CA LEU A 67 -19.73 -4.06 -7.48
C LEU A 67 -19.86 -4.36 -8.98
N GLU A 68 -21.05 -4.17 -9.57
CA GLU A 68 -21.22 -4.30 -11.02
C GLU A 68 -20.35 -3.31 -11.80
N LYS A 69 -20.26 -2.06 -11.35
CA LYS A 69 -19.37 -1.07 -11.97
C LYS A 69 -17.90 -1.45 -11.84
N VAL A 70 -17.49 -2.00 -10.68
CA VAL A 70 -16.12 -2.50 -10.49
C VAL A 70 -15.81 -3.66 -11.44
N LEU A 71 -16.75 -4.60 -11.60
CA LEU A 71 -16.58 -5.74 -12.51
C LEU A 71 -16.51 -5.28 -13.97
N LEU A 72 -17.33 -4.31 -14.36
CA LEU A 72 -17.32 -3.75 -15.72
C LEU A 72 -15.98 -3.09 -16.04
N GLU A 73 -15.43 -2.28 -15.12
CA GLU A 73 -14.11 -1.65 -15.28
C GLU A 73 -13.00 -2.70 -15.34
N ALA A 74 -13.07 -3.73 -14.49
CA ALA A 74 -12.09 -4.82 -14.49
C ALA A 74 -12.14 -5.63 -15.80
N GLU A 75 -13.32 -5.85 -16.39
CA GLU A 75 -13.46 -6.54 -17.67
C GLU A 75 -12.81 -5.75 -18.81
N MET A 76 -12.97 -4.42 -18.80
CA MET A 76 -12.34 -3.54 -19.81
C MET A 76 -10.81 -3.57 -19.76
N LEU A 77 -10.20 -3.87 -18.61
CA LEU A 77 -8.76 -3.99 -18.45
C LEU A 77 -8.18 -5.29 -19.00
N GLU A 78 -9.01 -6.29 -19.35
CA GLU A 78 -8.57 -7.61 -19.82
C GLU A 78 -7.43 -8.23 -19.02
N LEU A 79 -7.49 -8.16 -17.69
CA LEU A 79 -6.41 -8.62 -16.80
C LEU A 79 -6.15 -10.10 -16.96
N LYS A 80 -4.86 -10.49 -17.15
CA LYS A 80 -4.45 -11.88 -17.36
C LYS A 80 -3.25 -12.18 -16.47
N ALA A 81 -3.26 -13.34 -15.81
CA ALA A 81 -2.15 -13.81 -15.00
C ALA A 81 -1.88 -15.30 -15.23
N ASN A 82 -0.62 -15.71 -15.11
CA ASN A 82 -0.23 -17.09 -15.24
C ASN A 82 -0.09 -17.73 -13.84
N PRO A 83 -0.93 -18.71 -13.45
CA PRO A 83 -0.82 -19.36 -12.16
C PRO A 83 0.33 -20.42 -12.11
N ALA A 84 0.82 -20.87 -13.26
CA ALA A 84 1.78 -21.99 -13.35
C ALA A 84 3.25 -21.58 -13.14
N LYS A 85 3.51 -20.39 -12.62
CA LYS A 85 4.86 -19.92 -12.27
C LYS A 85 5.00 -19.70 -10.76
N ARG A 86 6.22 -19.40 -10.30
CA ARG A 86 6.46 -18.98 -8.92
C ARG A 86 5.74 -17.68 -8.65
N ALA A 87 5.20 -17.55 -7.44
CA ALA A 87 4.45 -16.37 -7.06
C ALA A 87 5.32 -15.13 -7.05
N VAL A 88 4.74 -14.07 -7.58
CA VAL A 88 5.19 -12.68 -7.45
C VAL A 88 3.99 -11.82 -7.13
N GLY A 89 4.21 -10.74 -6.40
CA GLY A 89 3.15 -9.81 -6.05
C GLY A 89 3.67 -8.71 -5.12
N THR A 90 2.76 -8.07 -4.44
CA THR A 90 3.03 -6.88 -3.65
C THR A 90 2.65 -7.07 -2.18
N VAL A 91 3.44 -6.48 -1.29
CA VAL A 91 3.15 -6.38 0.14
C VAL A 91 2.11 -5.26 0.32
N VAL A 92 0.97 -5.59 0.91
CA VAL A 92 -0.07 -4.61 1.23
C VAL A 92 0.24 -3.95 2.56
N GLU A 93 0.60 -4.77 3.55
CA GLU A 93 0.86 -4.32 4.92
C GLU A 93 1.68 -5.37 5.66
N SER A 94 2.48 -4.94 6.63
CA SER A 94 3.17 -5.85 7.55
C SER A 94 3.07 -5.34 8.97
N THR A 95 2.65 -6.20 9.88
CA THR A 95 2.47 -5.86 11.30
C THR A 95 3.20 -6.86 12.19
N LEU A 96 3.60 -6.43 13.38
CA LEU A 96 4.19 -7.30 14.40
C LEU A 96 3.10 -7.72 15.40
N ASP A 97 2.70 -8.99 15.33
CA ASP A 97 1.82 -9.61 16.32
C ASP A 97 2.65 -10.21 17.45
N ILE A 98 2.27 -9.93 18.72
CA ILE A 98 3.02 -10.35 19.91
C ILE A 98 3.07 -11.88 20.04
N GLY A 99 2.05 -12.61 19.51
CA GLY A 99 1.95 -14.06 19.61
C GLY A 99 2.44 -14.82 18.37
N ARG A 100 2.30 -14.22 17.19
CA ARG A 100 2.53 -14.87 15.90
C ARG A 100 3.82 -14.40 15.20
N GLY A 101 4.41 -13.29 15.67
CA GLY A 101 5.55 -12.65 15.03
C GLY A 101 5.12 -11.72 13.90
N TYR A 102 5.94 -11.61 12.86
CA TYR A 102 5.61 -10.76 11.71
C TYR A 102 4.50 -11.39 10.87
N VAL A 103 3.38 -10.68 10.76
CA VAL A 103 2.23 -11.00 9.92
C VAL A 103 2.26 -10.05 8.74
N THR A 104 2.36 -10.58 7.54
CA THR A 104 2.46 -9.78 6.31
C THR A 104 1.30 -10.11 5.40
N ASN A 105 0.52 -9.09 5.04
CA ASN A 105 -0.56 -9.19 4.07
C ASN A 105 0.01 -9.02 2.66
N LEU A 106 -0.15 -10.03 1.84
CA LEU A 106 0.34 -10.09 0.46
C LEU A 106 -0.82 -10.13 -0.52
N LEU A 107 -0.65 -9.48 -1.67
CA LEU A 107 -1.50 -9.67 -2.83
C LEU A 107 -0.68 -10.40 -3.91
N VAL A 108 -1.10 -11.60 -4.27
CA VAL A 108 -0.46 -12.36 -5.34
C VAL A 108 -0.89 -11.79 -6.70
N GLU A 109 0.03 -11.30 -7.50
CA GLU A 109 -0.25 -10.78 -8.84
C GLU A 109 -0.20 -11.88 -9.90
N SER A 110 0.74 -12.79 -9.78
CA SER A 110 0.85 -13.93 -10.68
C SER A 110 1.65 -15.06 -10.05
N GLY A 111 1.49 -16.27 -10.58
CA GLY A 111 2.04 -17.49 -9.99
C GLY A 111 1.15 -18.03 -8.88
N THR A 112 1.61 -19.07 -8.22
CA THR A 112 0.93 -19.66 -7.05
C THR A 112 1.90 -19.70 -5.88
N LEU A 113 1.49 -19.07 -4.78
CA LEU A 113 2.20 -19.06 -3.51
C LEU A 113 1.80 -20.26 -2.69
N ARG A 114 2.76 -20.95 -2.04
CA ARG A 114 2.50 -22.15 -1.24
C ARG A 114 3.16 -22.07 0.12
N VAL A 115 2.59 -22.76 1.08
CA VAL A 115 3.21 -22.96 2.39
C VAL A 115 4.52 -23.75 2.18
N GLY A 116 5.61 -23.24 2.77
CA GLY A 116 6.95 -23.78 2.63
C GLY A 116 7.82 -23.07 1.58
N ASP A 117 7.27 -22.19 0.77
CA ASP A 117 8.03 -21.45 -0.24
C ASP A 117 9.02 -20.48 0.41
N PRO A 118 10.27 -20.41 -0.08
CA PRO A 118 11.19 -19.33 0.25
C PRO A 118 10.75 -18.02 -0.41
N ILE A 119 10.59 -16.98 0.38
CA ILE A 119 10.09 -15.69 -0.07
C ILE A 119 11.05 -14.57 0.27
N LEU A 120 11.12 -13.58 -0.59
CA LEU A 120 11.85 -12.31 -0.40
C LEU A 120 10.92 -11.14 -0.71
N ALA A 121 10.78 -10.23 0.23
CA ALA A 121 10.07 -8.97 0.03
C ALA A 121 10.93 -7.80 0.52
N GLY A 122 11.13 -6.79 -0.33
CA GLY A 122 12.03 -5.69 -0.01
C GLY A 122 13.42 -6.18 0.39
N GLN A 123 13.81 -5.94 1.62
CA GLN A 123 15.08 -6.36 2.24
C GLN A 123 14.95 -7.55 3.19
N TYR A 124 13.77 -8.12 3.31
CA TYR A 124 13.50 -9.23 4.24
C TYR A 124 13.24 -10.52 3.48
N SER A 125 13.81 -11.58 3.99
CA SER A 125 13.59 -12.94 3.48
C SER A 125 12.86 -13.77 4.53
N GLY A 126 12.35 -14.91 4.10
CA GLY A 126 11.73 -15.85 5.01
C GLY A 126 11.30 -17.11 4.30
N LYS A 127 10.69 -18.00 5.07
CA LYS A 127 10.01 -19.19 4.57
C LYS A 127 8.59 -19.20 5.09
N ILE A 128 7.64 -19.37 4.19
CA ILE A 128 6.21 -19.34 4.53
C ILE A 128 5.90 -20.51 5.47
N LYS A 129 5.51 -20.18 6.71
CA LYS A 129 5.14 -21.17 7.74
C LYS A 129 3.65 -21.47 7.74
N ALA A 130 2.83 -20.44 7.50
CA ALA A 130 1.39 -20.54 7.39
C ALA A 130 0.84 -19.39 6.57
N MET A 131 -0.29 -19.62 5.92
CA MET A 131 -1.06 -18.61 5.20
C MET A 131 -2.51 -18.65 5.68
N PHE A 132 -3.15 -17.50 5.66
CA PHE A 132 -4.55 -17.33 6.07
C PHE A 132 -5.28 -16.48 5.04
N ASP A 133 -6.54 -16.81 4.80
CA ASP A 133 -7.44 -16.01 3.98
C ASP A 133 -7.93 -14.76 4.74
N GLU A 134 -8.76 -13.95 4.09
CA GLU A 134 -9.35 -12.73 4.66
C GLU A 134 -10.30 -13.01 5.85
N ARG A 135 -10.73 -14.27 6.03
CA ARG A 135 -11.59 -14.73 7.13
C ARG A 135 -10.81 -15.37 8.28
N GLY A 136 -9.48 -15.46 8.13
CA GLY A 136 -8.59 -16.08 9.11
C GLY A 136 -8.54 -17.60 9.04
N ASN A 137 -9.09 -18.24 7.99
CA ASN A 137 -8.95 -19.66 7.78
C ASN A 137 -7.57 -19.97 7.17
N ARG A 138 -6.99 -21.09 7.58
CA ARG A 138 -5.70 -21.52 7.03
C ARG A 138 -5.86 -22.04 5.60
N VAL A 139 -4.98 -21.54 4.72
CA VAL A 139 -4.90 -21.97 3.32
C VAL A 139 -3.50 -22.48 3.01
N ASP A 140 -3.38 -23.46 2.12
CA ASP A 140 -2.11 -24.07 1.74
C ASP A 140 -1.52 -23.47 0.46
N GLU A 141 -2.36 -22.88 -0.39
CA GLU A 141 -1.96 -22.20 -1.62
C GLU A 141 -2.81 -20.97 -1.92
N ALA A 142 -2.23 -20.01 -2.62
CA ALA A 142 -2.88 -18.79 -3.09
C ALA A 142 -2.45 -18.51 -4.54
N GLY A 143 -3.44 -18.45 -5.44
CA GLY A 143 -3.26 -18.11 -6.85
C GLY A 143 -3.25 -16.61 -7.12
N PRO A 144 -3.24 -16.21 -8.41
CA PRO A 144 -3.29 -14.83 -8.81
C PRO A 144 -4.53 -14.09 -8.30
N SER A 145 -4.37 -12.81 -7.94
CA SER A 145 -5.39 -11.92 -7.40
C SER A 145 -5.96 -12.33 -6.04
N VAL A 146 -5.32 -13.29 -5.35
CA VAL A 146 -5.74 -13.72 -4.02
C VAL A 146 -4.95 -12.98 -2.96
N PRO A 147 -5.60 -12.23 -2.04
CA PRO A 147 -4.94 -11.66 -0.87
C PRO A 147 -4.76 -12.74 0.20
N VAL A 148 -3.59 -12.75 0.84
CA VAL A 148 -3.29 -13.70 1.92
C VAL A 148 -2.46 -13.05 3.01
N SER A 149 -2.73 -13.43 4.26
CA SER A 149 -1.89 -13.10 5.40
C SER A 149 -0.86 -14.21 5.60
N VAL A 150 0.41 -13.87 5.62
CA VAL A 150 1.53 -14.82 5.63
C VAL A 150 2.34 -14.67 6.92
N LEU A 151 2.73 -15.80 7.49
CA LEU A 151 3.70 -15.88 8.59
C LEU A 151 5.01 -16.50 8.08
N GLY A 152 6.14 -15.91 8.48
CA GLY A 152 7.44 -16.54 8.20
C GLY A 152 8.54 -15.60 7.73
N PHE A 153 8.29 -14.31 7.59
CA PHE A 153 9.33 -13.32 7.34
C PHE A 153 10.23 -13.10 8.58
N ASP A 154 11.49 -12.78 8.32
CA ASP A 154 12.49 -12.43 9.36
C ASP A 154 12.33 -10.98 9.88
N GLY A 155 11.46 -10.18 9.28
CA GLY A 155 11.18 -8.79 9.63
C GLY A 155 9.90 -8.30 8.95
N ALA A 156 9.61 -7.01 9.09
CA ALA A 156 8.45 -6.37 8.47
C ALA A 156 8.87 -5.71 7.14
N PRO A 157 8.54 -6.27 5.97
CA PRO A 157 8.69 -5.57 4.70
C PRO A 157 7.74 -4.36 4.64
N ASN A 158 8.12 -3.35 3.87
CA ASN A 158 7.31 -2.15 3.74
C ASN A 158 6.09 -2.38 2.84
N ALA A 159 5.02 -1.64 3.09
CA ALA A 159 3.89 -1.59 2.16
C ALA A 159 4.39 -1.12 0.77
N GLY A 160 3.90 -1.76 -0.30
CA GLY A 160 4.35 -1.51 -1.67
C GLY A 160 5.62 -2.26 -2.10
N ASP A 161 6.32 -2.96 -1.19
CA ASP A 161 7.44 -3.81 -1.58
C ASP A 161 6.96 -4.98 -2.46
N ASN A 162 7.68 -5.24 -3.55
CA ASN A 162 7.43 -6.43 -4.35
C ASN A 162 8.01 -7.67 -3.66
N PHE A 163 7.24 -8.75 -3.63
CA PHE A 163 7.74 -10.05 -3.20
C PHE A 163 7.97 -11.00 -4.37
N ASN A 164 8.92 -11.90 -4.19
CA ASN A 164 9.24 -12.96 -5.13
C ASN A 164 9.48 -14.26 -4.37
N VAL A 165 9.02 -15.39 -4.95
CA VAL A 165 9.33 -16.73 -4.48
C VAL A 165 10.57 -17.26 -5.18
N PHE A 166 11.48 -17.88 -4.41
CA PHE A 166 12.73 -18.45 -4.87
C PHE A 166 12.69 -19.99 -4.80
N GLU A 167 13.63 -20.68 -5.45
CA GLU A 167 13.81 -22.12 -5.28
C GLU A 167 14.59 -22.42 -4.01
N ASP A 168 15.63 -21.64 -3.77
CA ASP A 168 16.54 -21.85 -2.64
C ASP A 168 16.43 -20.69 -1.64
N GLU A 169 16.17 -21.05 -0.40
CA GLU A 169 16.15 -20.13 0.74
C GLU A 169 17.48 -19.38 0.90
N LYS A 170 18.60 -20.03 0.58
CA LYS A 170 19.93 -19.41 0.68
C LYS A 170 20.09 -18.28 -0.31
N GLU A 171 19.57 -18.42 -1.53
CA GLU A 171 19.60 -17.37 -2.53
C GLU A 171 18.78 -16.16 -2.09
N ALA A 172 17.54 -16.37 -1.64
CA ALA A 172 16.69 -15.31 -1.11
C ALA A 172 17.39 -14.55 0.04
N ARG A 173 17.99 -15.28 0.97
CA ARG A 173 18.71 -14.70 2.11
C ARG A 173 19.94 -13.89 1.69
N LEU A 174 20.73 -14.37 0.74
CA LEU A 174 21.89 -13.63 0.22
C LEU A 174 21.48 -12.30 -0.44
N ILE A 175 20.38 -12.30 -1.18
CA ILE A 175 19.84 -11.09 -1.80
C ILE A 175 19.34 -10.13 -0.72
N ALA A 176 18.63 -10.62 0.29
CA ALA A 176 18.17 -9.82 1.43
C ALA A 176 19.34 -9.09 2.13
N ILE A 177 20.41 -9.83 2.47
CA ILE A 177 21.60 -9.28 3.11
C ILE A 177 22.23 -8.18 2.25
N LYS A 178 22.38 -8.40 0.94
CA LYS A 178 22.92 -7.40 0.02
C LYS A 178 22.05 -6.14 -0.05
N ARG A 179 20.70 -6.30 -0.05
CA ARG A 179 19.78 -5.17 -0.05
C ARG A 179 19.87 -4.37 1.26
N GLN A 180 19.90 -5.06 2.41
CA GLN A 180 20.09 -4.43 3.72
C GLN A 180 21.40 -3.64 3.81
N GLN A 181 22.51 -4.21 3.29
CA GLN A 181 23.78 -3.52 3.26
C GLN A 181 23.73 -2.24 2.43
N ARG A 182 23.17 -2.31 1.22
CA ARG A 182 23.01 -1.13 0.36
C ARG A 182 22.16 -0.05 1.02
N GLN A 183 21.09 -0.41 1.68
CA GLN A 183 20.22 0.55 2.36
C GLN A 183 20.95 1.23 3.52
N ARG A 184 21.74 0.48 4.31
CA ARG A 184 22.61 1.04 5.37
C ARG A 184 23.64 2.02 4.79
N GLU A 185 24.30 1.65 3.70
CA GLU A 185 25.27 2.51 3.01
C GLU A 185 24.63 3.78 2.47
N GLN A 186 23.43 3.69 1.91
CA GLN A 186 22.66 4.84 1.45
C GLN A 186 22.23 5.73 2.63
N GLY A 187 21.73 5.16 3.71
CA GLY A 187 21.33 5.90 4.91
C GLY A 187 22.49 6.68 5.52
N VAL A 188 23.70 6.08 5.56
CA VAL A 188 24.92 6.78 6.03
C VAL A 188 25.31 7.93 5.07
N ARG A 189 25.12 7.77 3.75
CA ARG A 189 25.43 8.82 2.77
C ARG A 189 24.40 9.95 2.75
N THR A 190 23.15 9.66 3.03
CA THR A 190 22.06 10.66 3.08
C THR A 190 22.04 11.43 4.39
N GLN A 191 22.59 10.91 5.47
CA GLN A 191 22.90 11.72 6.64
C GLN A 191 24.01 12.71 6.26
N LYS A 192 23.61 13.84 5.70
CA LYS A 192 24.52 14.98 5.51
C LYS A 192 25.13 15.31 6.85
N SER A 193 26.43 15.02 7.01
CA SER A 193 27.18 15.59 8.11
C SER A 193 27.07 17.11 7.96
N VAL A 194 26.42 17.75 8.95
CA VAL A 194 26.34 19.21 8.98
C VAL A 194 27.77 19.74 8.92
N THR A 195 28.13 20.39 7.82
CA THR A 195 29.47 20.94 7.64
C THR A 195 29.69 22.12 8.60
N LEU A 196 30.93 22.36 9.02
CA LEU A 196 31.27 23.52 9.84
C LEU A 196 30.85 24.85 9.19
N GLU A 197 30.81 24.90 7.85
CA GLU A 197 30.31 26.03 7.08
C GLU A 197 28.83 26.24 7.25
N GLU A 198 28.03 25.16 7.27
CA GLU A 198 26.61 25.20 7.47
C GLU A 198 26.22 25.54 8.91
N LEU A 199 27.01 25.05 9.88
CA LEU A 199 26.96 25.49 11.30
C LEU A 199 27.28 26.99 11.45
N GLY A 200 28.33 27.47 10.80
CA GLY A 200 28.66 28.90 10.79
C GLY A 200 27.57 29.78 10.19
N ARG A 201 26.93 29.33 9.13
CA ARG A 201 25.79 30.01 8.48
C ARG A 201 24.55 30.03 9.38
N ARG A 202 24.26 28.91 10.05
CA ARG A 202 23.12 28.78 11.00
C ARG A 202 23.31 29.68 12.23
N ILE A 203 24.53 29.77 12.76
CA ILE A 203 24.88 30.66 13.88
C ILE A 203 24.79 32.15 13.47
N ALA A 204 25.16 32.49 12.24
CA ALA A 204 25.12 33.88 11.74
C ALA A 204 23.70 34.40 11.46
N VAL A 205 22.74 33.50 11.18
CA VAL A 205 21.32 33.84 10.87
C VAL A 205 20.46 33.98 12.13
N GLY A 206 20.96 33.59 13.32
CA GLY A 206 20.24 33.67 14.59
C GLY A 206 19.61 32.32 15.00
N GLU A 207 19.03 32.28 16.20
CA GLU A 207 18.52 31.05 16.84
C GLU A 207 17.61 30.20 15.91
N PHE A 208 18.20 29.21 15.29
CA PHE A 208 17.48 28.17 14.58
C PHE A 208 17.09 27.08 15.60
N LYS A 209 15.83 27.01 15.95
CA LYS A 209 15.30 25.95 16.82
C LYS A 209 14.87 24.79 15.94
N GLU A 210 15.63 23.69 15.98
CA GLU A 210 15.21 22.44 15.35
C GLU A 210 14.21 21.74 16.26
N LEU A 211 13.05 21.39 15.73
CA LEU A 211 12.05 20.58 16.40
C LEU A 211 12.17 19.14 15.88
N ASN A 212 12.81 18.28 16.66
CA ASN A 212 12.90 16.86 16.33
C ASN A 212 11.63 16.14 16.81
N LEU A 213 10.83 15.61 15.88
CA LEU A 213 9.60 14.88 16.16
C LEU A 213 9.80 13.40 15.89
N ILE A 214 9.25 12.56 16.77
CA ILE A 214 9.15 11.12 16.58
C ILE A 214 7.68 10.81 16.39
N VAL A 215 7.30 10.41 15.18
CA VAL A 215 5.94 9.98 14.85
C VAL A 215 5.88 8.46 14.93
N LYS A 216 4.85 7.92 15.60
CA LYS A 216 4.58 6.49 15.68
C LYS A 216 3.13 6.26 15.30
N GLY A 217 2.86 5.22 14.52
CA GLY A 217 1.53 4.82 14.11
C GLY A 217 1.44 3.31 13.95
N ASP A 218 0.22 2.83 13.80
CA ASP A 218 -0.08 1.41 13.63
C ASP A 218 0.10 0.96 12.19
N VAL A 219 0.01 1.92 11.23
CA VAL A 219 0.06 1.69 9.78
C VAL A 219 0.95 2.73 9.13
N ASP A 220 1.80 2.29 8.19
CA ASP A 220 2.78 3.13 7.51
C ASP A 220 2.15 4.32 6.79
N GLY A 221 1.01 4.14 6.09
CA GLY A 221 0.32 5.23 5.39
C GLY A 221 -0.17 6.36 6.29
N SER A 222 -0.46 6.08 7.57
CA SER A 222 -0.82 7.12 8.55
C SER A 222 0.40 7.92 9.00
N ILE A 223 1.56 7.26 9.11
CA ILE A 223 2.83 7.89 9.49
C ILE A 223 3.31 8.80 8.37
N GLU A 224 3.26 8.33 7.13
CA GLU A 224 3.63 9.08 5.93
C GLU A 224 2.77 10.35 5.76
N ALA A 225 1.45 10.22 5.84
CA ALA A 225 0.53 11.36 5.73
C ALA A 225 0.74 12.42 6.82
N LEU A 226 1.09 11.99 8.05
CA LEU A 226 1.44 12.91 9.14
C LEU A 226 2.81 13.56 8.90
N GLY A 227 3.80 12.80 8.44
CA GLY A 227 5.14 13.29 8.09
C GLY A 227 5.06 14.39 7.05
N ASP A 228 4.39 14.12 5.93
CA ASP A 228 4.18 15.08 4.84
C ASP A 228 3.44 16.35 5.28
N SER A 229 2.49 16.20 6.20
CA SER A 229 1.75 17.34 6.74
C SER A 229 2.60 18.21 7.66
N LEU A 230 3.50 17.59 8.44
CA LEU A 230 4.42 18.29 9.35
C LEU A 230 5.58 18.97 8.59
N GLU A 231 6.05 18.38 7.48
CA GLU A 231 7.08 18.99 6.64
C GLU A 231 6.59 20.22 5.86
N LYS A 232 5.28 20.32 5.63
CA LYS A 232 4.65 21.46 4.95
C LYS A 232 4.34 22.66 5.87
N LEU A 233 4.51 22.48 7.18
CA LEU A 233 4.33 23.54 8.20
C LEU A 233 5.64 24.31 8.44
#